data_ad7ca54f1999354cc41c3389e3aea3df
#
_entry.id   ad7ca54f1999354cc41c3389e3aea3df
#
_cell.length_a   1.000
_cell.length_b   1.000
_cell.length_c   1.000
_cell.angle_alpha   90.00
_cell.angle_beta   90.00
_cell.angle_gamma   90.00
#
_symmetry.space_group_name_H-M   'P 1'
#
loop_
_entity.id
_entity.type
_entity.pdbx_description
1 polymer ?
#
loop_
_entity_poly.entity_id
_entity_poly.type
_entity_poly.pdbx_seq_one_letter_code
_entity_poly.pdbx_strand_id
1 'polypeptide(L)'
;MKTSVPSAATLLAALAVAGCATPPAQILDSMEPTAVNTALQRGRFELNCPDAQAALLSRELMQPAIETVRFQGIQRGAFTIGVSGCGQRRTYQIICPEGGAGCFSADTLGNIR
;
A
#
# COMPACT_ATOMS: atom_id res chain seq x y z
N MET A 1 27.37 62.81 6.25
CA MET A 1 26.63 61.98 7.19
C MET A 1 25.85 60.98 6.45
N LYS A 2 26.34 59.81 6.41
CA LYS A 2 25.62 58.72 5.72
C LYS A 2 24.90 57.87 6.74
N THR A 3 23.61 57.99 6.77
CA THR A 3 22.77 57.08 7.50
C THR A 3 22.63 55.83 6.64
N SER A 4 23.35 54.81 6.95
CA SER A 4 23.12 53.50 6.38
C SER A 4 21.86 52.95 7.00
N VAL A 5 20.83 52.85 6.20
CA VAL A 5 19.62 52.12 6.57
C VAL A 5 19.96 50.67 6.51
N PRO A 6 19.91 49.91 7.63
CA PRO A 6 20.03 48.48 7.52
C PRO A 6 18.79 47.98 6.78
N SER A 7 19.02 47.45 5.62
CA SER A 7 17.98 46.68 4.94
C SER A 7 17.63 45.52 5.85
N ALA A 8 16.53 45.70 6.54
CA ALA A 8 15.91 44.57 7.19
C ALA A 8 15.48 43.59 6.09
N ALA A 9 16.35 42.67 5.78
CA ALA A 9 15.98 41.54 5.02
C ALA A 9 14.97 40.76 5.85
N THR A 10 13.72 41.07 5.61
CA THR A 10 12.64 40.27 6.17
C THR A 10 12.74 38.91 5.48
N LEU A 11 13.47 38.00 6.10
CA LEU A 11 13.35 36.61 5.74
C LEU A 11 11.92 36.18 6.07
N LEU A 12 11.07 36.25 5.07
CA LEU A 12 9.85 35.48 5.10
C LEU A 12 10.28 34.03 5.06
N ALA A 13 10.42 33.43 6.23
CA ALA A 13 10.44 32.01 6.35
C ALA A 13 9.04 31.53 5.93
N ALA A 14 8.91 31.18 4.67
CA ALA A 14 7.76 30.45 4.21
C ALA A 14 7.79 29.10 4.92
N LEU A 15 7.07 29.01 6.03
CA LEU A 15 6.75 27.71 6.61
C LEU A 15 5.89 26.99 5.57
N ALA A 16 6.54 26.21 4.75
CA ALA A 16 5.84 25.21 3.97
C ALA A 16 5.24 24.23 4.98
N VAL A 17 3.97 24.44 5.31
CA VAL A 17 3.22 23.45 6.05
C VAL A 17 3.06 22.28 5.09
N ALA A 18 4.01 21.36 5.12
CA ALA A 18 3.85 20.09 4.46
C ALA A 18 2.65 19.40 5.11
N GLY A 19 1.53 19.33 4.39
CA GLY A 19 0.34 18.64 4.89
C GLY A 19 0.70 17.23 5.32
N CYS A 20 0.20 16.81 6.48
CA CYS A 20 0.47 15.47 7.06
C CYS A 20 -0.27 14.34 6.36
N ALA A 21 -0.66 14.50 5.09
CA ALA A 21 -1.27 13.43 4.32
C ALA A 21 -0.20 12.45 3.86
N THR A 22 -0.29 11.19 4.31
CA THR A 22 0.58 10.12 3.84
C THR A 22 0.29 9.84 2.37
N PRO A 23 1.28 9.94 1.46
CA PRO A 23 1.05 9.63 0.06
C PRO A 23 0.57 8.20 -0.15
N PRO A 24 -0.33 7.95 -1.12
CA PRO A 24 -0.82 6.60 -1.41
C PRO A 24 0.29 5.58 -1.64
N ALA A 25 1.38 5.98 -2.28
CA ALA A 25 2.52 5.10 -2.52
C ALA A 25 3.15 4.61 -1.22
N GLN A 26 3.26 5.44 -0.20
CA GLN A 26 3.82 5.04 1.09
C GLN A 26 2.91 4.10 1.85
N ILE A 27 1.60 4.28 1.76
CA ILE A 27 0.62 3.37 2.35
C ILE A 27 0.77 1.99 1.73
N LEU A 28 0.83 1.92 0.40
CA LEU A 28 1.03 0.68 -0.32
C LEU A 28 2.38 0.03 -0.01
N ASP A 29 3.45 0.83 0.06
CA ASP A 29 4.78 0.32 0.41
C ASP A 29 4.81 -0.33 1.79
N SER A 30 4.04 0.18 2.74
CA SER A 30 3.98 -0.40 4.08
C SER A 30 3.24 -1.74 4.13
N MET A 31 2.30 -1.94 3.22
CA MET A 31 1.48 -3.17 3.14
C MET A 31 2.11 -4.25 2.27
N GLU A 32 2.89 -3.87 1.29
CA GLU A 32 3.42 -4.75 0.25
C GLU A 32 4.16 -5.98 0.78
N PRO A 33 5.09 -5.87 1.74
CA PRO A 33 5.80 -7.05 2.24
C PRO A 33 4.87 -8.10 2.83
N THR A 34 3.85 -7.69 3.56
CA THR A 34 2.86 -8.60 4.13
C THR A 34 2.00 -9.22 3.04
N ALA A 35 1.61 -8.44 2.04
CA ALA A 35 0.84 -8.93 0.90
C ALA A 35 1.60 -9.99 0.11
N VAL A 36 2.87 -9.72 -0.21
CA VAL A 36 3.74 -10.66 -0.93
C VAL A 36 3.93 -11.94 -0.15
N ASN A 37 4.18 -11.83 1.15
CA ASN A 37 4.35 -13.00 2.02
C ASN A 37 3.07 -13.84 2.10
N THR A 38 1.91 -13.20 2.20
CA THR A 38 0.62 -13.87 2.23
C THR A 38 0.39 -14.68 0.95
N ALA A 39 0.63 -14.06 -0.21
CA ALA A 39 0.51 -14.74 -1.51
C ALA A 39 1.50 -15.88 -1.64
N LEU A 40 2.74 -15.66 -1.21
CA LEU A 40 3.80 -16.65 -1.32
C LEU A 40 3.51 -17.89 -0.48
N GLN A 41 3.10 -17.72 0.76
CA GLN A 41 2.75 -18.84 1.63
C GLN A 41 1.60 -19.66 1.04
N ARG A 42 0.58 -18.97 0.58
CA ARG A 42 -0.56 -19.62 -0.06
C ARG A 42 -0.17 -20.34 -1.34
N GLY A 43 0.63 -19.69 -2.18
CA GLY A 43 1.09 -20.29 -3.42
C GLY A 43 1.96 -21.51 -3.21
N ARG A 44 2.87 -21.48 -2.25
CA ARG A 44 3.69 -22.64 -1.87
C ARG A 44 2.84 -23.83 -1.45
N PHE A 45 1.81 -23.56 -0.70
CA PHE A 45 0.87 -24.60 -0.27
C PHE A 45 0.06 -25.15 -1.44
N GLU A 46 -0.57 -24.28 -2.24
CA GLU A 46 -1.45 -24.71 -3.34
C GLU A 46 -0.69 -25.35 -4.50
N LEU A 47 0.53 -24.86 -4.79
CA LEU A 47 1.38 -25.43 -5.82
C LEU A 47 2.18 -26.64 -5.32
N ASN A 48 2.13 -26.91 -4.02
CA ASN A 48 2.97 -27.91 -3.38
C ASN A 48 4.46 -27.72 -3.74
N CYS A 49 4.91 -26.46 -3.66
CA CYS A 49 6.25 -26.08 -4.08
C CYS A 49 6.90 -25.15 -3.04
N PRO A 50 7.74 -25.70 -2.13
CA PRO A 50 8.41 -24.88 -1.12
C PRO A 50 9.33 -23.81 -1.69
N ASP A 51 9.82 -23.99 -2.90
CA ASP A 51 10.76 -23.08 -3.56
C ASP A 51 10.06 -22.05 -4.45
N ALA A 52 8.73 -21.97 -4.44
CA ALA A 52 7.98 -21.02 -5.22
C ALA A 52 8.35 -19.58 -4.86
N GLN A 53 8.38 -18.72 -5.87
CA GLN A 53 8.72 -17.31 -5.73
C GLN A 53 7.53 -16.44 -6.11
N ALA A 54 7.45 -15.27 -5.48
CA ALA A 54 6.41 -14.31 -5.71
C ALA A 54 6.93 -13.07 -6.44
N ALA A 55 6.10 -12.50 -7.32
CA ALA A 55 6.39 -11.26 -8.00
C ALA A 55 5.15 -10.36 -7.94
N LEU A 56 5.34 -9.10 -7.58
CA LEU A 56 4.29 -8.12 -7.61
C LEU A 56 3.97 -7.76 -9.06
N LEU A 57 2.73 -7.93 -9.48
CA LEU A 57 2.27 -7.59 -10.83
C LEU A 57 1.62 -6.21 -10.88
N SER A 58 0.81 -5.88 -9.89
CA SER A 58 0.19 -4.56 -9.75
C SER A 58 -0.22 -4.30 -8.31
N ARG A 59 -0.40 -3.02 -8.00
CA ARG A 59 -0.92 -2.58 -6.71
C ARG A 59 -1.76 -1.33 -6.90
N GLU A 60 -2.81 -1.21 -6.12
CA GLU A 60 -3.66 -0.02 -6.13
C GLU A 60 -4.23 0.24 -4.75
N LEU A 61 -4.50 1.50 -4.46
CA LEU A 61 -5.19 1.89 -3.25
C LEU A 61 -6.69 1.91 -3.52
N MET A 62 -7.44 1.12 -2.75
CA MET A 62 -8.89 1.10 -2.84
C MET A 62 -9.48 2.17 -1.94
N GLN A 63 -10.26 3.06 -2.53
CA GLN A 63 -11.00 4.06 -1.78
C GLN A 63 -12.15 3.40 -1.03
N PRO A 64 -12.46 3.84 0.20
CA PRO A 64 -13.65 3.36 0.89
C PRO A 64 -14.91 3.72 0.10
N ALA A 65 -15.89 2.82 0.11
CA ALA A 65 -17.12 2.96 -0.67
C ALA A 65 -17.99 4.16 -0.20
N ILE A 66 -17.80 4.60 1.04
CA ILE A 66 -18.52 5.72 1.62
C ILE A 66 -17.53 6.64 2.33
N GLU A 67 -17.31 7.82 1.75
CA GLU A 67 -16.59 8.90 2.42
C GLU A 67 -17.57 10.03 2.73
N THR A 68 -17.77 10.29 4.01
CA THR A 68 -18.46 11.49 4.46
C THR A 68 -17.52 12.34 5.30
N VAL A 69 -17.83 13.62 5.47
CA VAL A 69 -17.03 14.54 6.29
C VAL A 69 -16.87 14.03 7.73
N ARG A 70 -17.76 13.15 8.17
CA ARG A 70 -17.76 12.58 9.53
C ARG A 70 -17.27 11.13 9.60
N PHE A 71 -17.18 10.47 8.47
CA PHE A 71 -16.79 9.06 8.41
C PHE A 71 -15.75 8.87 7.31
N GLN A 72 -14.51 8.70 7.73
CA GLN A 72 -13.46 8.27 6.84
C GLN A 72 -13.30 6.77 6.98
N GLY A 73 -13.67 6.03 5.93
CA GLY A 73 -13.50 4.60 5.89
C GLY A 73 -12.02 4.21 5.89
N ILE A 74 -11.77 2.97 6.32
CA ILE A 74 -10.43 2.39 6.31
C ILE A 74 -9.96 2.23 4.87
N GLN A 75 -8.77 2.74 4.57
CA GLN A 75 -8.14 2.53 3.26
C GLN A 75 -7.64 1.10 3.14
N ARG A 76 -7.71 0.56 1.95
CA ARG A 76 -7.27 -0.80 1.65
C ARG A 76 -6.34 -0.78 0.45
N GLY A 77 -5.29 -1.58 0.52
CA GLY A 77 -4.43 -1.83 -0.61
C GLY A 77 -4.83 -3.13 -1.30
N ALA A 78 -4.90 -3.11 -2.62
CA ALA A 78 -5.11 -4.29 -3.44
C ALA A 78 -3.82 -4.61 -4.20
N PHE A 79 -3.34 -5.82 -4.05
CA PHE A 79 -2.09 -6.30 -4.65
C PHE A 79 -2.37 -7.52 -5.51
N THR A 80 -1.94 -7.47 -6.76
CA THR A 80 -1.96 -8.63 -7.65
C THR A 80 -0.57 -9.23 -7.66
N ILE A 81 -0.43 -10.45 -7.18
CA ILE A 81 0.84 -11.10 -6.98
C ILE A 81 0.86 -12.44 -7.70
N GLY A 82 1.84 -12.63 -8.57
CA GLY A 82 2.09 -13.89 -9.23
C GLY A 82 3.03 -14.75 -8.40
N VAL A 83 2.66 -16.01 -8.20
CA VAL A 83 3.52 -17.00 -7.55
C VAL A 83 3.83 -18.09 -8.56
N SER A 84 5.10 -18.39 -8.73
CA SER A 84 5.57 -19.39 -9.68
C SER A 84 6.60 -20.33 -9.07
N GLY A 85 6.54 -21.58 -9.44
CA GLY A 85 7.46 -22.60 -8.98
C GLY A 85 7.03 -23.97 -9.43
N CYS A 86 7.96 -24.91 -9.50
CA CYS A 86 7.71 -26.30 -9.87
C CYS A 86 6.95 -26.44 -11.21
N GLY A 87 7.24 -25.56 -12.18
CA GLY A 87 6.59 -25.57 -13.49
C GLY A 87 5.16 -25.06 -13.49
N GLN A 88 4.68 -24.49 -12.40
CA GLN A 88 3.33 -23.97 -12.24
C GLN A 88 3.34 -22.48 -11.90
N ARG A 89 2.22 -21.81 -12.19
CA ARG A 89 2.04 -20.38 -11.89
C ARG A 89 0.61 -20.16 -11.43
N ARG A 90 0.47 -19.32 -10.40
CA ARG A 90 -0.82 -18.80 -9.95
C ARG A 90 -0.74 -17.32 -9.66
N THR A 91 -1.86 -16.64 -9.85
CA THR A 91 -2.00 -15.22 -9.53
C THR A 91 -2.99 -15.08 -8.38
N TYR A 92 -2.60 -14.29 -7.39
CA TYR A 92 -3.42 -14.02 -6.21
C TYR A 92 -3.73 -12.54 -6.13
N GLN A 93 -4.95 -12.23 -5.76
CA GLN A 93 -5.34 -10.89 -5.41
C GLN A 93 -5.41 -10.78 -3.88
N ILE A 94 -4.53 -9.98 -3.33
CA ILE A 94 -4.37 -9.83 -1.88
C ILE A 94 -4.88 -8.44 -1.48
N ILE A 95 -5.73 -8.41 -0.48
CA ILE A 95 -6.28 -7.18 0.08
C ILE A 95 -5.69 -6.96 1.47
N CYS A 96 -5.14 -5.78 1.68
CA CYS A 96 -4.54 -5.39 2.95
C CYS A 96 -5.28 -4.17 3.49
N PRO A 97 -5.99 -4.28 4.62
CA PRO A 97 -6.57 -3.12 5.27
C PRO A 97 -5.51 -2.28 5.96
N GLU A 98 -5.70 -0.96 5.98
CA GLU A 98 -4.87 -0.06 6.76
C GLU A 98 -5.05 -0.37 8.26
N GLY A 99 -3.98 -0.23 9.02
CA GLY A 99 -4.02 -0.44 10.47
C GLY A 99 -3.55 -1.81 10.96
N GLY A 100 -2.99 -2.64 10.08
CA GLY A 100 -2.24 -3.83 10.50
C GLY A 100 -3.06 -5.05 10.87
N ALA A 101 -4.31 -5.15 10.39
CA ALA A 101 -5.15 -6.33 10.63
C ALA A 101 -4.75 -7.55 9.78
N GLY A 102 -3.64 -7.46 9.04
CA GLY A 102 -3.17 -8.52 8.16
C GLY A 102 -3.82 -8.48 6.78
N CYS A 103 -3.23 -9.19 5.86
CA CYS A 103 -3.70 -9.27 4.48
C CYS A 103 -4.47 -10.58 4.26
N PHE A 104 -5.40 -10.58 3.33
CA PHE A 104 -6.17 -11.78 2.98
C PHE A 104 -6.31 -11.90 1.46
N SER A 105 -6.52 -13.11 0.99
CA SER A 105 -6.74 -13.37 -0.42
C SER A 105 -8.20 -13.12 -0.80
N ALA A 106 -8.41 -12.24 -1.77
CA ALA A 106 -9.74 -11.92 -2.26
C ALA A 106 -10.39 -13.12 -2.97
N ASP A 107 -9.60 -14.01 -3.52
CA ASP A 107 -10.10 -15.20 -4.22
C ASP A 107 -10.90 -16.12 -3.30
N THR A 108 -10.60 -16.11 -2.03
CA THR A 108 -11.34 -16.89 -1.04
C THR A 108 -12.77 -16.39 -0.87
N LEU A 109 -12.98 -15.09 -1.05
CA LEU A 109 -14.32 -14.48 -0.92
C LEU A 109 -15.18 -14.71 -2.17
N GLY A 110 -14.54 -14.88 -3.34
CA GLY A 110 -15.24 -15.13 -4.59
C GLY A 110 -15.76 -16.56 -4.76
N ASN A 111 -15.30 -17.49 -3.95
CA ASN A 111 -15.64 -18.91 -4.03
C ASN A 111 -16.72 -19.34 -3.02
N ILE A 112 -17.27 -18.42 -2.28
CA ILE A 112 -18.46 -18.69 -1.47
C ILE A 112 -19.68 -18.62 -2.38
N ARG A 113 -19.94 -19.68 -3.08
CA ARG A 113 -21.18 -19.87 -3.84
C ARG A 113 -22.11 -20.77 -3.04
#